data_a8197c31050a72acda6a946ec56fcdee
#
_entry.id   a8197c31050a72acda6a946ec56fcdee
#
_cell.length_a   1.000
_cell.length_b   1.000
_cell.length_c   1.000
_cell.angle_alpha   90.00
_cell.angle_beta   90.00
_cell.angle_gamma   90.00
#
_symmetry.space_group_name_H-M   'P 1'
#
loop_
_entity.id
_entity.type
_entity.pdbx_description
1 polymer ?
#
loop_
_entity_poly.entity_id
_entity_poly.type
_entity_poly.pdbx_seq_one_letter_code
_entity_poly.pdbx_strand_id
1 'polypeptide(L)'
;TSKIEHHAVLRSCEYLEKLGYELTYLDVDAYGVIDLAQLREILREDTTLVSVMTGNNEIGTIEPLDAVASMLRGTGTLFHTDAVQAIGQIPLSMNQLPVDYLSASAHKFHGPKGVGFLFVRKDRDLPSYIHGGSQENGKRAGTENVAGIVGMAKALEIAVEEMQVVRPRIVRLRNYFVERVLREIPQGRLNGHPHKRLPGNVNFSFEGIDATSLLV
;
A
#
# COMPACT_ATOMS: atom_id res chain seq x y z
N THR A 1 -8.40 6.05 7.90
CA THR A 1 -7.22 5.26 7.52
C THR A 1 -7.07 4.03 8.42
N SER A 2 -6.18 3.08 8.10
CA SER A 2 -5.91 1.93 8.97
C SER A 2 -4.79 2.20 9.98
N LYS A 3 -4.74 1.41 11.08
CA LYS A 3 -3.66 1.48 12.07
C LYS A 3 -2.33 0.92 11.57
N ILE A 4 -2.35 0.16 10.49
CA ILE A 4 -1.18 -0.53 9.94
C ILE A 4 -0.60 0.13 8.69
N GLU A 5 -1.02 1.34 8.36
CA GLU A 5 -0.46 2.09 7.25
C GLU A 5 1.04 2.34 7.41
N HIS A 6 1.72 2.55 6.30
CA HIS A 6 3.10 3.05 6.35
C HIS A 6 3.17 4.42 7.03
N HIS A 7 4.29 4.70 7.71
CA HIS A 7 4.49 5.98 8.41
C HIS A 7 4.28 7.21 7.52
N ALA A 8 4.47 7.11 6.21
CA ALA A 8 4.18 8.18 5.28
C ALA A 8 2.71 8.62 5.32
N VAL A 9 1.78 7.68 5.49
CA VAL A 9 0.35 7.95 5.66
C VAL A 9 0.03 8.34 7.11
N LEU A 10 0.49 7.55 8.10
CA LEU A 10 0.19 7.81 9.52
C LEU A 10 0.68 9.19 9.97
N ARG A 11 1.91 9.58 9.61
CA ARG A 11 2.45 10.90 10.00
C ARG A 11 1.72 12.06 9.28
N SER A 12 1.26 11.84 8.06
CA SER A 12 0.40 12.81 7.37
C SER A 12 -0.95 12.95 8.07
N CYS A 13 -1.54 11.85 8.51
CA CYS A 13 -2.77 11.86 9.32
C CYS A 13 -2.57 12.61 10.65
N GLU A 14 -1.52 12.27 11.42
CA GLU A 14 -1.17 12.97 12.66
C GLU A 14 -0.98 14.49 12.47
N TYR A 15 -0.46 14.90 11.31
CA TYR A 15 -0.34 16.32 10.98
C TYR A 15 -1.71 16.96 10.69
N LEU A 16 -2.58 16.27 9.98
CA LEU A 16 -3.94 16.75 9.71
C LEU A 16 -4.77 16.88 10.99
N GLU A 17 -4.62 15.96 11.95
CA GLU A 17 -5.27 16.08 13.27
C GLU A 17 -4.86 17.38 13.99
N LYS A 18 -3.57 17.76 13.92
CA LYS A 18 -3.08 19.03 14.48
C LYS A 18 -3.67 20.27 13.79
N LEU A 19 -4.12 20.12 12.55
CA LEU A 19 -4.82 21.17 11.81
C LEU A 19 -6.33 21.18 12.07
N GLY A 20 -6.85 20.28 12.91
CA GLY A 20 -8.24 20.22 13.32
C GLY A 20 -9.11 19.30 12.45
N TYR A 21 -8.53 18.49 11.58
CA TYR A 21 -9.27 17.45 10.88
C TYR A 21 -9.57 16.28 11.82
N GLU A 22 -10.74 15.71 11.67
CA GLU A 22 -11.14 14.53 12.43
C GLU A 22 -10.62 13.26 11.74
N LEU A 23 -9.86 12.47 12.46
CA LEU A 23 -9.24 11.23 11.96
C LEU A 23 -9.77 10.02 12.71
N THR A 24 -10.03 8.94 11.98
CA THR A 24 -10.32 7.63 12.57
C THR A 24 -9.34 6.59 12.01
N TYR A 25 -8.77 5.81 12.92
CA TYR A 25 -7.83 4.73 12.60
C TYR A 25 -8.55 3.39 12.75
N LEU A 26 -8.83 2.72 11.64
CA LEU A 26 -9.46 1.41 11.59
C LEU A 26 -8.61 0.37 12.30
N ASP A 27 -9.25 -0.43 13.12
CA ASP A 27 -8.67 -1.63 13.67
C ASP A 27 -8.46 -2.70 12.60
N VAL A 28 -7.61 -3.66 12.91
CA VAL A 28 -7.33 -4.82 12.07
C VAL A 28 -7.49 -6.10 12.90
N ASP A 29 -7.79 -7.18 12.23
CA ASP A 29 -7.84 -8.51 12.84
C ASP A 29 -6.44 -9.06 13.15
N ALA A 30 -6.36 -10.28 13.66
CA ALA A 30 -5.10 -10.97 13.99
C ALA A 30 -4.20 -11.22 12.76
N TYR A 31 -4.72 -11.07 11.55
CA TYR A 31 -4.01 -11.21 10.30
C TYR A 31 -3.66 -9.85 9.67
N GLY A 32 -4.03 -8.76 10.30
CA GLY A 32 -3.81 -7.41 9.81
C GLY A 32 -4.78 -7.02 8.68
N VAL A 33 -5.95 -7.62 8.60
CA VAL A 33 -7.03 -7.19 7.68
C VAL A 33 -7.90 -6.17 8.38
N ILE A 34 -8.22 -5.04 7.71
CA ILE A 34 -9.07 -3.99 8.28
C ILE A 34 -10.45 -4.49 8.66
N ASP A 35 -11.01 -3.92 9.73
CA ASP A 35 -12.37 -4.18 10.17
C ASP A 35 -13.38 -3.42 9.27
N LEU A 36 -14.00 -4.15 8.34
CA LEU A 36 -15.01 -3.59 7.44
C LEU A 36 -16.33 -3.24 8.15
N ALA A 37 -16.63 -3.88 9.28
CA ALA A 37 -17.82 -3.54 10.06
C ALA A 37 -17.61 -2.20 10.75
N GLN A 38 -16.45 -1.99 11.37
CA GLN A 38 -16.05 -0.71 11.93
C GLN A 38 -16.07 0.39 10.85
N LEU A 39 -15.51 0.14 9.67
CA LEU A 39 -15.55 1.12 8.57
C LEU A 39 -16.98 1.56 8.26
N ARG A 40 -17.92 0.61 8.19
CA ARG A 40 -19.33 0.92 7.91
C ARG A 40 -19.97 1.80 8.98
N GLU A 41 -19.64 1.55 10.24
CA GLU A 41 -20.19 2.28 11.39
C GLU A 41 -19.68 3.71 11.48
N ILE A 42 -18.41 3.94 11.11
CA ILE A 42 -17.77 5.25 11.25
C ILE A 42 -17.90 6.15 10.01
N LEU A 43 -18.33 5.61 8.86
CA LEU A 43 -18.57 6.42 7.68
C LEU A 43 -19.70 7.41 7.92
N ARG A 44 -19.44 8.69 7.64
CA ARG A 44 -20.37 9.81 7.77
C ARG A 44 -20.56 10.51 6.43
N GLU A 45 -21.59 11.31 6.32
CA GLU A 45 -21.86 12.12 5.12
C GLU A 45 -20.73 13.13 4.83
N ASP A 46 -20.04 13.60 5.87
CA ASP A 46 -18.92 14.54 5.78
C ASP A 46 -17.55 13.86 5.71
N THR A 47 -17.49 12.53 5.62
CA THR A 47 -16.23 11.81 5.41
C THR A 47 -15.63 12.18 4.06
N THR A 48 -14.51 12.89 4.09
CA THR A 48 -13.86 13.40 2.87
C THR A 48 -13.02 12.35 2.16
N LEU A 49 -12.22 11.57 2.89
CA LEU A 49 -11.25 10.63 2.34
C LEU A 49 -11.15 9.37 3.19
N VAL A 50 -11.17 8.23 2.54
CA VAL A 50 -10.70 6.95 3.09
C VAL A 50 -9.37 6.60 2.43
N SER A 51 -8.35 6.30 3.23
CA SER A 51 -7.03 5.86 2.77
C SER A 51 -6.72 4.52 3.39
N VAL A 52 -6.58 3.48 2.56
CA VAL A 52 -6.24 2.11 2.98
C VAL A 52 -5.17 1.57 2.03
N MET A 53 -4.06 1.09 2.58
CA MET A 53 -2.99 0.53 1.76
C MET A 53 -3.44 -0.73 1.01
N THR A 54 -2.87 -0.97 -0.17
CA THR A 54 -3.17 -2.20 -0.94
C THR A 54 -2.55 -3.44 -0.29
N GLY A 55 -1.36 -3.29 0.24
CA GLY A 55 -0.66 -4.40 0.89
C GLY A 55 0.36 -3.90 1.91
N ASN A 56 0.38 -4.53 3.07
CA ASN A 56 1.20 -4.08 4.17
C ASN A 56 2.69 -4.44 3.95
N ASN A 57 3.56 -3.49 4.19
CA ASN A 57 5.01 -3.61 3.97
C ASN A 57 5.72 -4.54 4.97
N GLU A 58 5.15 -4.75 6.15
CA GLU A 58 5.76 -5.56 7.21
C GLU A 58 5.23 -7.00 7.18
N ILE A 59 3.92 -7.17 7.36
CA ILE A 59 3.31 -8.50 7.47
C ILE A 59 2.76 -9.03 6.15
N GLY A 60 2.77 -8.23 5.08
CA GLY A 60 2.43 -8.63 3.73
C GLY A 60 0.94 -8.78 3.44
N THR A 61 0.05 -8.59 4.39
CA THR A 61 -1.41 -8.72 4.20
C THR A 61 -1.89 -7.79 3.09
N ILE A 62 -2.75 -8.32 2.20
CA ILE A 62 -3.41 -7.57 1.14
C ILE A 62 -4.81 -7.21 1.63
N GLU A 63 -5.13 -5.91 1.57
CA GLU A 63 -6.39 -5.36 2.06
C GLU A 63 -7.54 -5.53 1.04
N PRO A 64 -8.79 -5.62 1.52
CA PRO A 64 -9.97 -5.87 0.68
C PRO A 64 -10.49 -4.58 0.01
N LEU A 65 -9.70 -3.97 -0.88
CA LEU A 65 -10.01 -2.67 -1.48
C LEU A 65 -11.36 -2.66 -2.23
N ASP A 66 -11.75 -3.77 -2.88
CA ASP A 66 -13.05 -3.87 -3.56
C ASP A 66 -14.23 -3.75 -2.59
N ALA A 67 -14.09 -4.31 -1.39
CA ALA A 67 -15.11 -4.19 -0.35
C ALA A 67 -15.19 -2.76 0.18
N VAL A 68 -14.04 -2.12 0.43
CA VAL A 68 -13.98 -0.69 0.81
C VAL A 68 -14.66 0.16 -0.25
N ALA A 69 -14.26 0.03 -1.50
CA ALA A 69 -14.83 0.81 -2.61
C ALA A 69 -16.34 0.60 -2.78
N SER A 70 -16.83 -0.64 -2.53
CA SER A 70 -18.25 -0.94 -2.57
C SER A 70 -19.03 -0.20 -1.48
N MET A 71 -18.43 0.00 -0.30
CA MET A 71 -19.02 0.77 0.79
C MET A 71 -19.04 2.28 0.49
N LEU A 72 -18.01 2.78 -0.21
CA LEU A 72 -17.88 4.20 -0.56
C LEU A 72 -18.71 4.61 -1.77
N ARG A 73 -19.29 3.65 -2.49
CA ARG A 73 -20.06 3.95 -3.71
C ARG A 73 -21.27 4.82 -3.42
N GLY A 74 -21.32 5.99 -4.06
CA GLY A 74 -22.42 6.95 -3.93
C GLY A 74 -22.36 7.83 -2.68
N THR A 75 -21.36 7.71 -1.83
CA THR A 75 -21.21 8.56 -0.63
C THR A 75 -20.56 9.93 -0.93
N GLY A 76 -19.85 10.05 -2.05
CA GLY A 76 -19.02 11.23 -2.33
C GLY A 76 -17.64 11.19 -1.66
N THR A 77 -17.38 10.26 -0.77
CA THR A 77 -16.09 10.05 -0.10
C THR A 77 -15.04 9.61 -1.11
N LEU A 78 -13.89 10.26 -1.11
CA LEU A 78 -12.74 9.90 -1.95
C LEU A 78 -12.02 8.67 -1.41
N PHE A 79 -11.44 7.88 -2.31
CA PHE A 79 -10.69 6.69 -1.93
C PHE A 79 -9.24 6.74 -2.42
N HIS A 80 -8.31 6.71 -1.48
CA HIS A 80 -6.86 6.60 -1.73
C HIS A 80 -6.34 5.24 -1.30
N THR A 81 -5.36 4.73 -2.04
CA THR A 81 -4.58 3.56 -1.62
C THR A 81 -3.09 3.82 -1.74
N ASP A 82 -2.35 3.46 -0.69
CA ASP A 82 -0.90 3.28 -0.79
C ASP A 82 -0.63 1.90 -1.43
N ALA A 83 -0.23 1.91 -2.70
CA ALA A 83 0.10 0.71 -3.44
C ALA A 83 1.62 0.49 -3.60
N VAL A 84 2.43 1.19 -2.82
CA VAL A 84 3.90 1.16 -2.90
C VAL A 84 4.44 -0.26 -2.86
N GLN A 85 3.88 -1.14 -2.04
CA GLN A 85 4.31 -2.54 -1.94
C GLN A 85 3.64 -3.49 -2.95
N ALA A 86 2.60 -3.03 -3.64
CA ALA A 86 1.77 -3.88 -4.51
C ALA A 86 2.09 -3.69 -6.00
N ILE A 87 2.42 -2.45 -6.41
CA ILE A 87 2.77 -2.12 -7.80
C ILE A 87 3.97 -2.96 -8.26
N GLY A 88 3.81 -3.60 -9.43
CA GLY A 88 4.82 -4.47 -10.01
C GLY A 88 4.92 -5.87 -9.37
N GLN A 89 4.21 -6.14 -8.26
CA GLN A 89 4.23 -7.43 -7.57
C GLN A 89 2.94 -8.23 -7.70
N ILE A 90 1.79 -7.55 -7.74
CA ILE A 90 0.49 -8.16 -7.98
C ILE A 90 -0.23 -7.45 -9.13
N PRO A 91 -1.15 -8.13 -9.83
CA PRO A 91 -1.93 -7.48 -10.89
C PRO A 91 -2.78 -6.35 -10.31
N LEU A 92 -2.58 -5.14 -10.82
CA LEU A 92 -3.39 -3.97 -10.52
C LEU A 92 -3.78 -3.31 -11.83
N SER A 93 -5.06 -3.09 -12.05
CA SER A 93 -5.58 -2.39 -13.21
C SER A 93 -6.36 -1.16 -12.78
N MET A 94 -5.93 0.02 -13.21
CA MET A 94 -6.61 1.28 -12.88
C MET A 94 -8.03 1.37 -13.46
N ASN A 95 -8.36 0.53 -14.44
CA ASN A 95 -9.72 0.41 -14.95
C ASN A 95 -10.63 -0.43 -14.05
N GLN A 96 -10.07 -1.32 -13.24
CA GLN A 96 -10.81 -2.23 -12.37
C GLN A 96 -10.71 -1.83 -10.90
N LEU A 97 -9.55 -1.28 -10.49
CA LEU A 97 -9.34 -0.83 -9.12
C LEU A 97 -10.17 0.44 -8.85
N PRO A 98 -11.15 0.37 -7.97
CA PRO A 98 -12.11 1.45 -7.78
C PRO A 98 -11.61 2.51 -6.77
N VAL A 99 -10.40 3.04 -7.01
CA VAL A 99 -9.79 4.12 -6.21
C VAL A 99 -9.73 5.41 -7.00
N ASP A 100 -9.75 6.54 -6.29
CA ASP A 100 -9.58 7.87 -6.86
C ASP A 100 -8.11 8.26 -6.96
N TYR A 101 -7.32 7.83 -5.97
CA TYR A 101 -5.88 8.11 -5.88
C TYR A 101 -5.10 6.84 -5.55
N LEU A 102 -3.89 6.75 -6.10
CA LEU A 102 -2.97 5.65 -5.79
C LEU A 102 -1.53 6.18 -5.72
N SER A 103 -0.86 5.89 -4.62
CA SER A 103 0.57 6.22 -4.43
C SER A 103 1.47 5.04 -4.76
N ALA A 104 2.57 5.32 -5.44
CA ALA A 104 3.61 4.33 -5.77
C ALA A 104 5.02 4.92 -5.65
N SER A 105 6.02 4.07 -5.39
CA SER A 105 7.43 4.46 -5.28
C SER A 105 8.31 3.53 -6.11
N ALA A 106 9.10 4.10 -7.01
CA ALA A 106 9.84 3.36 -8.02
C ALA A 106 10.81 2.31 -7.44
N HIS A 107 11.47 2.61 -6.33
CA HIS A 107 12.45 1.71 -5.73
C HIS A 107 11.85 0.39 -5.19
N LYS A 108 10.53 0.26 -5.11
CA LYS A 108 9.85 -0.97 -4.69
C LYS A 108 9.59 -1.95 -5.84
N PHE A 109 9.71 -1.46 -7.07
CA PHE A 109 9.66 -2.28 -8.29
C PHE A 109 10.94 -2.12 -9.16
N HIS A 110 12.09 -2.02 -8.48
CA HIS A 110 13.44 -1.98 -9.07
C HIS A 110 13.77 -0.71 -9.88
N GLY A 111 12.96 0.33 -9.75
CA GLY A 111 13.24 1.64 -10.33
C GLY A 111 14.17 2.50 -9.46
N PRO A 112 14.53 3.71 -9.94
CA PRO A 112 15.40 4.63 -9.21
C PRO A 112 14.81 5.07 -7.86
N LYS A 113 15.68 5.31 -6.88
CA LYS A 113 15.31 5.97 -5.61
C LYS A 113 14.99 7.44 -5.85
N GLY A 114 14.17 8.04 -4.98
CA GLY A 114 13.83 9.46 -5.02
C GLY A 114 12.82 9.85 -6.09
N VAL A 115 12.14 8.89 -6.70
CA VAL A 115 11.06 9.08 -7.67
C VAL A 115 9.89 8.15 -7.37
N GLY A 116 8.68 8.64 -7.58
CA GLY A 116 7.42 7.92 -7.43
C GLY A 116 6.32 8.63 -8.20
N PHE A 117 5.12 8.12 -8.15
CA PHE A 117 3.97 8.77 -8.78
C PHE A 117 2.73 8.70 -7.89
N LEU A 118 1.86 9.67 -8.08
CA LEU A 118 0.48 9.66 -7.63
C LEU A 118 -0.42 9.52 -8.86
N PHE A 119 -1.13 8.41 -8.95
CA PHE A 119 -2.25 8.31 -9.89
C PHE A 119 -3.43 9.11 -9.36
N VAL A 120 -4.03 9.91 -10.22
CA VAL A 120 -5.24 10.67 -9.94
C VAL A 120 -6.26 10.33 -11.01
N ARG A 121 -7.46 9.91 -10.63
CA ARG A 121 -8.54 9.61 -11.56
C ARG A 121 -8.95 10.89 -12.29
N LYS A 122 -9.25 10.77 -13.59
CA LYS A 122 -9.43 11.90 -14.51
C LYS A 122 -10.48 12.94 -14.06
N ASP A 123 -11.51 12.49 -13.35
CA ASP A 123 -12.61 13.32 -12.86
C ASP A 123 -12.38 13.86 -11.44
N ARG A 124 -11.17 13.67 -10.90
CA ARG A 124 -10.77 14.16 -9.58
C ARG A 124 -9.80 15.33 -9.69
N ASP A 125 -9.93 16.24 -8.75
CA ASP A 125 -8.98 17.34 -8.61
C ASP A 125 -8.03 17.09 -7.43
N LEU A 126 -6.85 17.71 -7.50
CA LEU A 126 -5.84 17.69 -6.47
C LEU A 126 -5.23 19.08 -6.38
N PRO A 127 -5.38 19.79 -5.25
CA PRO A 127 -4.70 21.05 -5.06
C PRO A 127 -3.18 20.85 -5.03
N SER A 128 -2.43 21.84 -5.54
CA SER A 128 -0.96 21.77 -5.50
C SER A 128 -0.47 21.78 -4.07
N TYR A 129 0.36 20.80 -3.71
CA TYR A 129 1.06 20.74 -2.44
C TYR A 129 2.39 21.51 -2.46
N ILE A 130 3.09 21.47 -3.60
CA ILE A 130 4.33 22.25 -3.82
C ILE A 130 4.02 23.37 -4.79
N HIS A 131 4.04 24.60 -4.28
CA HIS A 131 3.71 25.80 -5.06
C HIS A 131 4.91 26.33 -5.83
N GLY A 132 4.70 26.89 -7.03
CA GLY A 132 5.74 27.46 -7.88
C GLY A 132 5.37 27.45 -9.35
N GLY A 133 6.22 26.86 -10.21
CA GLY A 133 5.98 26.74 -11.64
C GLY A 133 4.82 25.79 -12.01
N SER A 134 4.50 25.72 -13.30
CA SER A 134 3.35 24.97 -13.82
C SER A 134 3.65 23.50 -14.14
N GLN A 135 4.73 22.95 -13.62
CA GLN A 135 5.06 21.55 -13.83
C GLN A 135 3.94 20.64 -13.33
N GLU A 136 3.84 19.42 -13.87
CA GLU A 136 2.79 18.45 -13.57
C GLU A 136 1.38 19.06 -13.69
N ASN A 137 1.15 19.88 -14.72
CA ASN A 137 -0.09 20.63 -14.94
C ASN A 137 -0.49 21.54 -13.75
N GLY A 138 0.50 22.15 -13.09
CA GLY A 138 0.31 23.01 -11.92
C GLY A 138 0.05 22.27 -10.61
N LYS A 139 0.12 20.94 -10.61
CA LYS A 139 -0.16 20.13 -9.42
C LYS A 139 1.06 19.93 -8.52
N ARG A 140 2.26 20.00 -9.09
CA ARG A 140 3.51 19.88 -8.33
C ARG A 140 4.62 20.68 -9.03
N ALA A 141 5.01 21.77 -8.44
CA ALA A 141 6.06 22.64 -8.98
C ALA A 141 7.46 22.02 -8.81
N GLY A 142 8.42 22.55 -9.58
CA GLY A 142 9.82 22.12 -9.60
C GLY A 142 10.14 21.32 -10.86
N THR A 143 11.34 21.56 -11.41
CA THR A 143 11.81 20.88 -12.62
C THR A 143 11.71 19.37 -12.49
N GLU A 144 11.22 18.72 -13.50
CA GLU A 144 11.00 17.27 -13.53
C GLU A 144 12.33 16.52 -13.49
N ASN A 145 12.42 15.48 -12.67
CA ASN A 145 13.51 14.52 -12.66
C ASN A 145 13.35 13.54 -13.86
N VAL A 146 13.62 14.03 -15.07
CA VAL A 146 13.37 13.28 -16.32
C VAL A 146 14.06 11.92 -16.31
N ALA A 147 15.31 11.84 -15.88
CA ALA A 147 16.05 10.57 -15.82
C ALA A 147 15.40 9.57 -14.85
N GLY A 148 15.00 10.05 -13.67
CA GLY A 148 14.29 9.23 -12.68
C GLY A 148 12.91 8.76 -13.18
N ILE A 149 12.15 9.65 -13.85
CA ILE A 149 10.83 9.34 -14.40
C ILE A 149 10.92 8.28 -15.51
N VAL A 150 11.86 8.44 -16.44
CA VAL A 150 12.09 7.46 -17.52
C VAL A 150 12.54 6.11 -16.96
N GLY A 151 13.46 6.12 -15.98
CA GLY A 151 13.91 4.90 -15.30
C GLY A 151 12.78 4.21 -14.53
N MET A 152 11.90 5.00 -13.86
CA MET A 152 10.71 4.49 -13.18
C MET A 152 9.73 3.84 -14.16
N ALA A 153 9.44 4.51 -15.28
CA ALA A 153 8.52 4.00 -16.30
C ALA A 153 9.03 2.67 -16.88
N LYS A 154 10.33 2.59 -17.20
CA LYS A 154 10.93 1.35 -17.73
C LYS A 154 10.94 0.22 -16.71
N ALA A 155 11.22 0.52 -15.44
CA ALA A 155 11.15 -0.47 -14.36
C ALA A 155 9.74 -1.01 -14.16
N LEU A 156 8.72 -0.15 -14.23
CA LEU A 156 7.32 -0.56 -14.13
C LEU A 156 6.90 -1.44 -15.32
N GLU A 157 7.27 -1.06 -16.53
CA GLU A 157 7.04 -1.84 -17.75
C GLU A 157 7.59 -3.27 -17.60
N ILE A 158 8.86 -3.40 -17.24
CA ILE A 158 9.50 -4.71 -17.01
C ILE A 158 8.82 -5.50 -15.91
N ALA A 159 8.51 -4.86 -14.78
CA ALA A 159 7.86 -5.53 -13.65
C ALA A 159 6.47 -6.08 -14.02
N VAL A 160 5.72 -5.38 -14.88
CA VAL A 160 4.41 -5.82 -15.37
C VAL A 160 4.55 -6.95 -16.40
N GLU A 161 5.46 -6.83 -17.36
CA GLU A 161 5.73 -7.83 -18.40
C GLU A 161 6.19 -9.16 -17.81
N GLU A 162 7.11 -9.11 -16.84
CA GLU A 162 7.68 -10.30 -16.22
C GLU A 162 6.80 -10.90 -15.11
N MET A 163 5.77 -10.20 -14.65
CA MET A 163 4.95 -10.58 -13.50
C MET A 163 4.39 -12.00 -13.60
N GLN A 164 3.94 -12.40 -14.79
CA GLN A 164 3.34 -13.72 -15.02
C GLN A 164 4.34 -14.87 -14.79
N VAL A 165 5.63 -14.62 -14.95
CA VAL A 165 6.71 -15.59 -14.74
C VAL A 165 7.30 -15.47 -13.33
N VAL A 166 7.60 -14.24 -12.91
CA VAL A 166 8.31 -13.95 -11.65
C VAL A 166 7.42 -14.24 -10.44
N ARG A 167 6.19 -13.75 -10.44
CA ARG A 167 5.28 -13.88 -9.30
C ARG A 167 5.03 -15.34 -8.87
N PRO A 168 4.68 -16.30 -9.76
CA PRO A 168 4.48 -17.69 -9.36
C PRO A 168 5.74 -18.32 -8.76
N ARG A 169 6.92 -17.97 -9.29
CA ARG A 169 8.21 -18.43 -8.74
C ARG A 169 8.42 -17.92 -7.33
N ILE A 170 8.23 -16.62 -7.09
CA ILE A 170 8.40 -16.01 -5.77
C ILE A 170 7.40 -16.60 -4.76
N VAL A 171 6.13 -16.74 -5.15
CA VAL A 171 5.10 -17.37 -4.29
C VAL A 171 5.48 -18.79 -3.90
N ARG A 172 6.00 -19.59 -4.84
CA ARG A 172 6.46 -20.95 -4.55
C ARG A 172 7.63 -20.97 -3.56
N LEU A 173 8.62 -20.10 -3.75
CA LEU A 173 9.76 -19.98 -2.83
C LEU A 173 9.32 -19.51 -1.44
N ARG A 174 8.45 -18.51 -1.37
CA ARG A 174 7.85 -18.05 -0.12
C ARG A 174 7.12 -19.17 0.61
N ASN A 175 6.24 -19.88 -0.09
CA ASN A 175 5.45 -20.94 0.53
C ASN A 175 6.35 -22.08 1.03
N TYR A 176 7.35 -22.47 0.26
CA TYR A 176 8.35 -23.45 0.68
C TYR A 176 9.10 -23.00 1.93
N PHE A 177 9.52 -21.72 1.97
CA PHE A 177 10.21 -21.17 3.14
C PHE A 177 9.30 -21.15 4.38
N VAL A 178 8.06 -20.67 4.22
CA VAL A 178 7.07 -20.64 5.32
C VAL A 178 6.80 -22.04 5.85
N GLU A 179 6.57 -23.01 4.98
CA GLU A 179 6.34 -24.42 5.38
C GLU A 179 7.51 -24.98 6.16
N ARG A 180 8.73 -24.73 5.69
CA ARG A 180 9.94 -25.22 6.39
C ARG A 180 10.12 -24.60 7.75
N VAL A 181 9.98 -23.28 7.85
CA VAL A 181 10.12 -22.57 9.13
C VAL A 181 9.10 -23.09 10.16
N LEU A 182 7.82 -23.17 9.76
CA LEU A 182 6.77 -23.62 10.68
C LEU A 182 6.89 -25.10 11.08
N ARG A 183 7.47 -25.94 10.21
CA ARG A 183 7.73 -27.35 10.52
C ARG A 183 8.98 -27.56 11.40
N GLU A 184 10.05 -26.79 11.14
CA GLU A 184 11.36 -27.00 11.76
C GLU A 184 11.54 -26.18 13.05
N ILE A 185 10.73 -25.12 13.22
CA ILE A 185 10.77 -24.22 14.39
C ILE A 185 9.37 -24.18 15.02
N PRO A 186 9.07 -25.07 15.99
CA PRO A 186 7.71 -25.19 16.56
C PRO A 186 7.19 -23.90 17.24
N GLN A 187 8.07 -23.03 17.72
CA GLN A 187 7.72 -21.73 18.33
C GLN A 187 7.60 -20.61 17.30
N GLY A 188 7.75 -20.92 16.02
CA GLY A 188 7.58 -19.96 14.92
C GLY A 188 6.12 -19.71 14.60
N ARG A 189 5.74 -18.46 14.40
CA ARG A 189 4.42 -18.05 13.93
C ARG A 189 4.55 -17.12 12.74
N LEU A 190 3.85 -17.42 11.65
CA LEU A 190 3.72 -16.52 10.51
C LEU A 190 2.79 -15.36 10.86
N ASN A 191 3.26 -14.13 10.74
CA ASN A 191 2.47 -12.92 10.90
C ASN A 191 1.81 -12.52 9.56
N GLY A 192 0.66 -11.85 9.64
CA GLY A 192 -0.13 -11.48 8.48
C GLY A 192 -0.99 -12.62 7.91
N HIS A 193 -1.78 -12.31 6.88
CA HIS A 193 -2.73 -13.27 6.32
C HIS A 193 -2.00 -14.41 5.58
N PRO A 194 -2.32 -15.68 5.84
CA PRO A 194 -1.57 -16.81 5.28
C PRO A 194 -1.67 -16.93 3.75
N HIS A 195 -2.77 -16.49 3.16
CA HIS A 195 -3.04 -16.63 1.72
C HIS A 195 -3.13 -15.30 0.98
N LYS A 196 -3.88 -14.32 1.53
CA LYS A 196 -4.04 -12.98 0.96
C LYS A 196 -2.83 -12.12 1.33
N ARG A 197 -1.67 -12.41 0.74
CA ARG A 197 -0.43 -11.71 1.05
C ARG A 197 0.43 -11.45 -0.17
N LEU A 198 1.27 -10.43 -0.08
CA LEU A 198 2.24 -10.06 -1.11
C LEU A 198 3.15 -11.24 -1.45
N PRO A 199 3.53 -11.42 -2.72
CA PRO A 199 4.26 -12.59 -3.20
C PRO A 199 5.54 -12.88 -2.45
N GLY A 200 6.37 -11.87 -2.22
CA GLY A 200 7.72 -12.01 -1.63
C GLY A 200 7.79 -11.72 -0.13
N ASN A 201 6.66 -11.42 0.52
CA ASN A 201 6.68 -11.06 1.93
C ASN A 201 6.59 -12.29 2.84
N VAL A 202 7.48 -12.36 3.83
CA VAL A 202 7.42 -13.27 4.98
C VAL A 202 7.76 -12.47 6.24
N ASN A 203 7.00 -12.69 7.30
CA ASN A 203 7.22 -12.08 8.60
C ASN A 203 6.91 -13.13 9.67
N PHE A 204 7.85 -13.39 10.56
CA PHE A 204 7.72 -14.40 11.61
C PHE A 204 7.94 -13.78 12.98
N SER A 205 7.21 -14.29 13.95
CA SER A 205 7.51 -14.14 15.38
C SER A 205 7.99 -15.47 15.93
N PHE A 206 9.00 -15.44 16.79
CA PHE A 206 9.54 -16.61 17.48
C PHE A 206 9.45 -16.37 18.98
N GLU A 207 8.89 -17.32 19.70
CA GLU A 207 8.79 -17.24 21.16
C GLU A 207 10.17 -17.41 21.80
N GLY A 208 10.45 -16.58 22.80
CA GLY A 208 11.68 -16.70 23.60
C GLY A 208 12.93 -16.07 23.00
N ILE A 209 12.84 -15.39 21.85
CA ILE A 209 13.96 -14.67 21.24
C ILE A 209 13.54 -13.27 20.80
N ASP A 210 14.39 -12.28 21.04
CA ASP A 210 14.19 -10.95 20.51
C ASP A 210 14.70 -10.81 19.06
N ALA A 211 14.07 -9.89 18.29
CA ALA A 211 14.39 -9.74 16.87
C ALA A 211 15.84 -9.31 16.61
N THR A 212 16.47 -8.56 17.52
CA THR A 212 17.86 -8.10 17.37
C THR A 212 18.82 -9.28 17.41
N SER A 213 18.56 -10.25 18.28
CA SER A 213 19.36 -11.48 18.40
C SER A 213 19.28 -12.40 17.17
N LEU A 214 18.26 -12.22 16.32
CA LEU A 214 18.13 -12.95 15.04
C LEU A 214 18.93 -12.34 13.89
N LEU A 215 19.40 -11.09 14.05
CA LEU A 215 20.09 -10.36 13.00
C LEU A 215 21.62 -10.41 13.10
N VAL A 216 22.17 -11.11 14.10
CA VAL A 216 23.61 -11.22 14.38
C VAL A 216 24.22 -12.54 13.83
#